data_6ae98f7282067beb7280cc930c78361e
#
_entry.id   6ae98f7282067beb7280cc930c78361e
#
_cell.length_a   1.000
_cell.length_b   1.000
_cell.length_c   1.000
_cell.angle_alpha   90.00
_cell.angle_beta   90.00
_cell.angle_gamma   90.00
#
_symmetry.space_group_name_H-M   'P 1'
#
loop_
_entity.id
_entity.type
_entity.pdbx_description
1 polymer ?
#
loop_
_entity_poly.entity_id
_entity_poly.type
_entity_poly.pdbx_seq_one_letter_code
_entity_poly.pdbx_strand_id
1 'polypeptide(L)'
;MIDIWVALLRYFNPIGAHPSGLIGENPNGIPNNLMPYIARVAAGKLPCLSVYGDDYPTPDGTGVRDYIHVCDLAVGHIKALQKLDSIQGAEVYNLGTGKGSSVLDVVKAFEKASGVKINYKIAPRRPGDIAECYADATKAKEELGWEAKYTLDDMCRDSWNFTKNQK
;
A
#
# COMPACT_ATOMS: atom_id res chain seq x y z
N MET A 1 21.74 -0.68 33.61
CA MET A 1 21.34 0.02 32.36
C MET A 1 20.61 -1.02 31.52
N ILE A 2 19.42 -0.73 31.05
CA ILE A 2 18.69 -1.68 30.19
C ILE A 2 19.09 -1.34 28.77
N ASP A 3 19.74 -2.27 28.08
CA ASP A 3 20.04 -2.11 26.65
C ASP A 3 18.74 -2.34 25.86
N ILE A 4 18.33 -1.34 25.09
CA ILE A 4 17.14 -1.39 24.26
C ILE A 4 17.57 -1.56 22.79
N TRP A 5 17.06 -2.59 22.14
CA TRP A 5 17.27 -2.87 20.74
C TRP A 5 16.01 -2.47 19.96
N VAL A 6 16.16 -1.68 18.91
CA VAL A 6 15.01 -1.15 18.13
C VAL A 6 15.21 -1.37 16.66
N ALA A 7 14.28 -2.06 16.01
CA ALA A 7 14.14 -2.07 14.56
C ALA A 7 12.98 -1.14 14.17
N LEU A 8 13.28 0.00 13.56
CA LEU A 8 12.33 1.01 13.15
C LEU A 8 11.93 0.77 11.70
N LEU A 9 10.70 0.33 11.47
CA LEU A 9 10.21 0.00 10.13
C LEU A 9 9.40 1.17 9.56
N ARG A 10 9.84 1.70 8.43
CA ARG A 10 9.11 2.75 7.68
C ARG A 10 8.29 2.10 6.58
N TYR A 11 6.97 2.08 6.75
CA TYR A 11 6.05 1.55 5.74
C TYR A 11 5.78 2.60 4.68
N PHE A 12 5.72 2.16 3.42
CA PHE A 12 5.17 2.98 2.36
C PHE A 12 3.65 2.82 2.35
N ASN A 13 2.98 2.57 1.23
CA ASN A 13 1.51 2.53 1.21
C ASN A 13 0.99 1.08 1.27
N PRO A 14 0.71 0.50 2.46
CA PRO A 14 0.21 -0.87 2.53
C PRO A 14 -1.19 -0.97 1.91
N ILE A 15 -1.35 -1.94 1.03
CA ILE A 15 -2.63 -2.32 0.42
C ILE A 15 -2.69 -3.84 0.25
N GLY A 16 -3.79 -4.35 -0.29
CA GLY A 16 -3.98 -5.79 -0.40
C GLY A 16 -4.74 -6.35 0.79
N ALA A 17 -4.89 -7.65 0.79
CA ALA A 17 -5.51 -8.42 1.84
C ALA A 17 -4.87 -9.82 1.86
N HIS A 18 -5.13 -10.62 2.88
CA HIS A 18 -4.69 -12.02 2.87
C HIS A 18 -5.37 -12.77 1.70
N PRO A 19 -4.63 -13.58 0.92
CA PRO A 19 -5.19 -14.27 -0.27
C PRO A 19 -6.42 -15.14 0.01
N SER A 20 -6.62 -15.58 1.26
CA SER A 20 -7.85 -16.29 1.66
C SER A 20 -9.13 -15.46 1.57
N GLY A 21 -9.02 -14.13 1.49
CA GLY A 21 -10.17 -13.22 1.54
C GLY A 21 -10.86 -13.12 2.92
N LEU A 22 -10.22 -13.63 3.98
CA LEU A 22 -10.78 -13.61 5.35
C LEU A 22 -10.23 -12.47 6.20
N ILE A 23 -9.03 -11.97 5.88
CA ILE A 23 -8.34 -10.91 6.62
C ILE A 23 -7.99 -9.80 5.65
N GLY A 24 -8.37 -8.57 5.96
CA GLY A 24 -8.10 -7.39 5.15
C GLY A 24 -8.49 -6.09 5.87
N GLU A 25 -8.38 -4.97 5.16
CA GLU A 25 -8.67 -3.64 5.69
C GLU A 25 -10.19 -3.35 5.63
N ASN A 26 -10.81 -3.22 6.80
CA ASN A 26 -12.21 -2.79 6.93
C ASN A 26 -12.31 -1.68 7.98
N PRO A 27 -11.98 -0.43 7.63
CA PRO A 27 -11.92 0.68 8.57
C PRO A 27 -13.29 1.05 9.10
N ASN A 28 -13.37 1.34 10.40
CA ASN A 28 -14.54 1.95 11.01
C ASN A 28 -14.66 3.41 10.57
N GLY A 29 -15.79 3.78 9.97
CA GLY A 29 -16.06 5.13 9.48
C GLY A 29 -15.51 5.40 8.07
N ILE A 30 -15.04 6.64 7.85
CA ILE A 30 -14.53 7.09 6.55
C ILE A 30 -13.10 6.60 6.38
N PRO A 31 -12.77 5.87 5.29
CA PRO A 31 -11.39 5.44 5.02
C PRO A 31 -10.45 6.63 4.83
N ASN A 32 -9.18 6.44 5.21
CA ASN A 32 -8.13 7.42 4.93
C ASN A 32 -7.23 7.00 3.74
N ASN A 33 -7.29 5.73 3.34
CA ASN A 33 -6.44 5.15 2.30
C ASN A 33 -7.18 4.98 0.97
N LEU A 34 -6.44 5.00 -0.13
CA LEU A 34 -6.97 4.90 -1.49
C LEU A 34 -7.73 3.58 -1.74
N MET A 35 -7.12 2.44 -1.36
CA MET A 35 -7.65 1.11 -1.67
C MET A 35 -9.06 0.86 -1.08
N PRO A 36 -9.36 1.18 0.20
CA PRO A 36 -10.71 1.05 0.73
C PRO A 36 -11.76 1.91 0.02
N TYR A 37 -11.37 3.11 -0.47
CA TYR A 37 -12.28 3.94 -1.28
C TYR A 37 -12.59 3.26 -2.62
N ILE A 38 -11.59 2.80 -3.35
CA ILE A 38 -11.78 2.08 -4.61
C ILE A 38 -12.66 0.86 -4.40
N ALA A 39 -12.37 0.07 -3.37
CA ALA A 39 -13.15 -1.13 -3.04
C ALA A 39 -14.62 -0.81 -2.72
N ARG A 40 -14.90 0.27 -2.00
CA ARG A 40 -16.28 0.72 -1.70
C ARG A 40 -17.01 1.23 -2.95
N VAL A 41 -16.31 1.89 -3.88
CA VAL A 41 -16.91 2.29 -5.18
C VAL A 41 -17.23 1.04 -6.00
N ALA A 42 -16.31 0.08 -6.10
CA ALA A 42 -16.54 -1.19 -6.80
C ALA A 42 -17.70 -2.00 -6.22
N ALA A 43 -17.86 -1.97 -4.88
CA ALA A 43 -18.97 -2.63 -4.18
C ALA A 43 -20.29 -1.86 -4.23
N GLY A 44 -20.36 -0.71 -4.93
CA GLY A 44 -21.56 0.14 -5.01
C GLY A 44 -21.92 0.88 -3.72
N LYS A 45 -21.02 0.88 -2.72
CA LYS A 45 -21.22 1.57 -1.43
C LYS A 45 -20.91 3.06 -1.49
N LEU A 46 -20.16 3.50 -2.51
CA LEU A 46 -19.85 4.90 -2.81
C LEU A 46 -20.10 5.19 -4.29
N PRO A 47 -20.56 6.39 -4.66
CA PRO A 47 -20.89 6.72 -6.05
C PRO A 47 -19.66 6.95 -6.92
N CYS A 48 -18.58 7.51 -6.38
CA CYS A 48 -17.34 7.77 -7.11
C CYS A 48 -16.15 7.98 -6.17
N LEU A 49 -14.95 7.78 -6.72
CA LEU A 49 -13.67 8.08 -6.10
C LEU A 49 -13.30 9.55 -6.38
N SER A 50 -12.72 10.25 -5.42
CA SER A 50 -12.04 11.54 -5.66
C SER A 50 -10.55 11.31 -5.87
N VAL A 51 -10.04 11.69 -7.03
CA VAL A 51 -8.61 11.69 -7.38
C VAL A 51 -8.10 13.12 -7.17
N TYR A 52 -7.16 13.29 -6.25
CA TYR A 52 -6.69 14.61 -5.82
C TYR A 52 -5.49 15.09 -6.65
N GLY A 53 -5.77 15.98 -7.61
CA GLY A 53 -4.79 16.51 -8.57
C GLY A 53 -4.59 15.60 -9.78
N ASP A 54 -4.48 16.22 -10.96
CA ASP A 54 -4.17 15.61 -12.26
C ASP A 54 -3.09 16.40 -13.01
N ASP A 55 -2.42 17.28 -12.30
CA ASP A 55 -1.44 18.24 -12.82
C ASP A 55 -0.04 18.08 -12.18
N TYR A 56 0.24 16.94 -11.51
CA TYR A 56 1.57 16.60 -11.03
C TYR A 56 2.51 16.29 -12.20
N PRO A 57 3.84 16.54 -12.07
CA PRO A 57 4.83 16.19 -13.10
C PRO A 57 5.09 14.66 -13.09
N THR A 58 4.03 13.88 -13.30
CA THR A 58 4.01 12.42 -13.35
C THR A 58 3.40 11.96 -14.68
N PRO A 59 3.57 10.70 -15.11
CA PRO A 59 3.14 10.26 -16.46
C PRO A 59 1.65 10.47 -16.76
N ASP A 60 0.77 10.41 -15.76
CA ASP A 60 -0.68 10.62 -15.94
C ASP A 60 -1.23 11.80 -15.14
N GLY A 61 -0.34 12.62 -14.58
CA GLY A 61 -0.68 13.80 -13.80
C GLY A 61 -1.12 13.52 -12.35
N THR A 62 -1.32 12.25 -11.96
CA THR A 62 -1.75 11.90 -10.60
C THR A 62 -0.57 11.53 -9.71
N GLY A 63 -0.76 11.60 -8.38
CA GLY A 63 0.31 11.30 -7.43
C GLY A 63 0.79 9.84 -7.52
N VAL A 64 2.11 9.64 -7.44
CA VAL A 64 2.76 8.33 -7.49
C VAL A 64 3.20 7.91 -6.08
N ARG A 65 2.88 6.68 -5.70
CA ARG A 65 3.24 6.10 -4.39
C ARG A 65 3.75 4.68 -4.56
N ASP A 66 4.56 4.25 -3.61
CA ASP A 66 4.98 2.85 -3.50
C ASP A 66 3.92 2.07 -2.71
N TYR A 67 3.20 1.22 -3.41
CA TYR A 67 2.21 0.33 -2.78
C TYR A 67 2.85 -1.01 -2.47
N ILE A 68 2.69 -1.45 -1.23
CA ILE A 68 3.24 -2.71 -0.73
C ILE A 68 2.11 -3.63 -0.26
N HIS A 69 2.19 -4.92 -0.60
CA HIS A 69 1.23 -5.90 -0.14
C HIS A 69 1.34 -6.12 1.38
N VAL A 70 0.20 -6.15 2.08
CA VAL A 70 0.20 -6.30 3.56
C VAL A 70 0.88 -7.60 4.02
N CYS A 71 0.87 -8.67 3.22
CA CYS A 71 1.58 -9.92 3.54
C CYS A 71 3.10 -9.74 3.44
N ASP A 72 3.61 -8.99 2.43
CA ASP A 72 5.04 -8.66 2.36
C ASP A 72 5.47 -7.82 3.56
N LEU A 73 4.63 -6.85 3.94
CA LEU A 73 4.86 -6.03 5.12
C LEU A 73 4.93 -6.89 6.39
N ALA A 74 4.01 -7.84 6.56
CA ALA A 74 4.01 -8.77 7.71
C ALA A 74 5.30 -9.62 7.75
N VAL A 75 5.75 -10.13 6.59
CA VAL A 75 7.04 -10.84 6.50
C VAL A 75 8.20 -9.94 6.87
N GLY A 76 8.17 -8.66 6.49
CA GLY A 76 9.17 -7.67 6.88
C GLY A 76 9.31 -7.51 8.40
N HIS A 77 8.17 -7.51 9.13
CA HIS A 77 8.17 -7.50 10.60
C HIS A 77 8.83 -8.74 11.19
N ILE A 78 8.50 -9.94 10.66
CA ILE A 78 9.11 -11.18 11.13
C ILE A 78 10.63 -11.17 10.91
N LYS A 79 11.08 -10.70 9.74
CA LYS A 79 12.50 -10.56 9.44
C LYS A 79 13.22 -9.58 10.36
N ALA A 80 12.59 -8.44 10.66
CA ALA A 80 13.12 -7.46 11.59
C ALA A 80 13.21 -8.03 13.01
N LEU A 81 12.19 -8.76 13.49
CA LEU A 81 12.23 -9.44 14.79
C LEU A 81 13.36 -10.46 14.87
N GLN A 82 13.58 -11.26 13.83
CA GLN A 82 14.69 -12.22 13.76
C GLN A 82 16.06 -11.55 13.79
N LYS A 83 16.15 -10.29 13.36
CA LYS A 83 17.40 -9.51 13.34
C LYS A 83 17.69 -8.83 14.68
N LEU A 84 16.70 -8.63 15.57
CA LEU A 84 16.83 -7.82 16.79
C LEU A 84 18.01 -8.22 17.66
N ASP A 85 18.26 -9.52 17.85
CA ASP A 85 19.37 -10.01 18.70
C ASP A 85 20.76 -9.61 18.19
N SER A 86 20.87 -9.18 16.93
CA SER A 86 22.13 -8.74 16.29
C SER A 86 22.20 -7.22 16.08
N ILE A 87 21.16 -6.47 16.43
CA ILE A 87 21.12 -5.00 16.35
C ILE A 87 21.78 -4.43 17.62
N GLN A 88 22.53 -3.34 17.48
CA GLN A 88 23.00 -2.54 18.60
C GLN A 88 22.38 -1.14 18.52
N GLY A 89 21.55 -0.78 19.52
CA GLY A 89 20.82 0.48 19.53
C GLY A 89 19.60 0.47 18.61
N ALA A 90 19.50 1.43 17.68
CA ALA A 90 18.34 1.58 16.80
C ALA A 90 18.77 1.49 15.32
N GLU A 91 18.09 0.61 14.58
CA GLU A 91 18.24 0.45 13.14
C GLU A 91 16.96 0.77 12.41
N VAL A 92 17.07 1.38 11.21
CA VAL A 92 15.94 1.84 10.41
C VAL A 92 15.88 1.09 9.08
N TYR A 93 14.71 0.55 8.75
CA TYR A 93 14.47 -0.17 7.49
C TYR A 93 13.24 0.37 6.77
N ASN A 94 13.39 0.69 5.48
CA ASN A 94 12.25 1.01 4.62
C ASN A 94 11.64 -0.29 4.10
N LEU A 95 10.32 -0.44 4.22
CA LEU A 95 9.56 -1.55 3.68
C LEU A 95 8.64 -1.05 2.57
N GLY A 96 9.07 -1.24 1.34
CA GLY A 96 8.39 -0.89 0.10
C GLY A 96 8.88 -1.75 -1.05
N THR A 97 8.30 -1.56 -2.23
CA THR A 97 8.66 -2.31 -3.44
C THR A 97 9.79 -1.67 -4.23
N GLY A 98 10.10 -0.40 -3.95
CA GLY A 98 10.99 0.43 -4.77
C GLY A 98 10.39 0.86 -6.11
N LYS A 99 9.09 0.60 -6.34
CA LYS A 99 8.37 0.93 -7.57
C LYS A 99 7.19 1.82 -7.24
N GLY A 100 7.12 2.97 -7.93
CA GLY A 100 5.97 3.85 -7.84
C GLY A 100 4.84 3.42 -8.77
N SER A 101 3.60 3.54 -8.31
CA SER A 101 2.40 3.45 -9.14
C SER A 101 1.53 4.68 -8.92
N SER A 102 0.93 5.20 -10.01
CA SER A 102 0.04 6.34 -9.93
C SER A 102 -1.33 5.95 -9.34
N VAL A 103 -2.11 6.95 -8.94
CA VAL A 103 -3.50 6.69 -8.50
C VAL A 103 -4.30 6.03 -9.63
N LEU A 104 -4.14 6.46 -10.88
CA LEU A 104 -4.86 5.86 -12.02
C LEU A 104 -4.33 4.47 -12.38
N ASP A 105 -3.06 4.15 -12.13
CA ASP A 105 -2.56 2.78 -12.28
C ASP A 105 -3.24 1.83 -11.29
N VAL A 106 -3.42 2.27 -10.03
CA VAL A 106 -4.14 1.48 -9.03
C VAL A 106 -5.61 1.29 -9.43
N VAL A 107 -6.26 2.34 -9.92
CA VAL A 107 -7.65 2.26 -10.44
C VAL A 107 -7.75 1.23 -11.56
N LYS A 108 -6.88 1.32 -12.59
CA LYS A 108 -6.87 0.39 -13.73
C LYS A 108 -6.61 -1.06 -13.29
N ALA A 109 -5.63 -1.27 -12.39
CA ALA A 109 -5.33 -2.59 -11.86
C ALA A 109 -6.52 -3.17 -11.07
N PHE A 110 -7.24 -2.33 -10.32
CA PHE A 110 -8.41 -2.76 -9.58
C PHE A 110 -9.61 -3.05 -10.50
N GLU A 111 -9.83 -2.25 -11.55
CA GLU A 111 -10.83 -2.54 -12.59
C GLU A 111 -10.56 -3.89 -13.25
N LYS A 112 -9.31 -4.17 -13.61
CA LYS A 112 -8.88 -5.47 -14.15
C LYS A 112 -9.16 -6.63 -13.19
N ALA A 113 -8.85 -6.47 -11.92
CA ALA A 113 -9.02 -7.50 -10.90
C ALA A 113 -10.50 -7.76 -10.53
N SER A 114 -11.31 -6.70 -10.51
CA SER A 114 -12.72 -6.78 -10.09
C SER A 114 -13.69 -7.04 -11.24
N GLY A 115 -13.33 -6.67 -12.45
CA GLY A 115 -14.27 -6.60 -13.60
C GLY A 115 -15.26 -5.44 -13.49
N VAL A 116 -15.10 -4.54 -12.52
CA VAL A 116 -16.02 -3.43 -12.25
C VAL A 116 -15.37 -2.11 -12.63
N LYS A 117 -16.06 -1.29 -13.39
CA LYS A 117 -15.63 0.07 -13.73
C LYS A 117 -15.66 0.97 -12.49
N ILE A 118 -14.55 1.67 -12.24
CA ILE A 118 -14.43 2.59 -11.10
C ILE A 118 -14.73 4.02 -11.57
N ASN A 119 -15.87 4.54 -11.16
CA ASN A 119 -16.20 5.94 -11.39
C ASN A 119 -15.30 6.83 -10.51
N TYR A 120 -14.64 7.80 -11.12
CA TYR A 120 -13.86 8.79 -10.37
C TYR A 120 -14.07 10.21 -10.92
N LYS A 121 -13.74 11.19 -10.10
CA LYS A 121 -13.68 12.60 -10.46
C LYS A 121 -12.36 13.20 -9.98
N ILE A 122 -11.85 14.14 -10.75
CA ILE A 122 -10.69 14.94 -10.33
C ILE A 122 -11.14 15.97 -9.29
N ALA A 123 -10.36 16.09 -8.24
CA ALA A 123 -10.52 17.09 -7.19
C ALA A 123 -9.21 17.90 -7.05
N PRO A 124 -9.25 19.09 -6.49
CA PRO A 124 -8.03 19.87 -6.24
C PRO A 124 -7.00 19.10 -5.42
N ARG A 125 -5.71 19.38 -5.62
CA ARG A 125 -4.62 18.80 -4.82
C ARG A 125 -4.86 19.01 -3.33
N ARG A 126 -4.52 18.02 -2.51
CA ARG A 126 -4.51 18.20 -1.06
C ARG A 126 -3.24 18.93 -0.64
N PRO A 127 -3.31 19.85 0.33
CA PRO A 127 -2.12 20.49 0.88
C PRO A 127 -1.14 19.45 1.43
N GLY A 128 0.13 19.57 1.07
CA GLY A 128 1.20 18.68 1.52
C GLY A 128 1.40 17.42 0.68
N ASP A 129 0.54 17.11 -0.31
CA ASP A 129 0.80 16.01 -1.23
C ASP A 129 1.96 16.33 -2.17
N ILE A 130 2.90 15.37 -2.30
CA ILE A 130 4.04 15.42 -3.22
C ILE A 130 3.76 14.58 -4.46
N ALA A 131 4.44 14.91 -5.58
CA ALA A 131 4.23 14.22 -6.84
C ALA A 131 4.54 12.73 -6.75
N GLU A 132 5.71 12.37 -6.21
CA GLU A 132 6.21 10.99 -6.17
C GLU A 132 6.84 10.67 -4.83
N CYS A 133 6.62 9.44 -4.35
CA CYS A 133 7.27 8.89 -3.17
C CYS A 133 7.32 7.36 -3.27
N TYR A 134 8.53 6.80 -3.30
CA TYR A 134 8.77 5.36 -3.27
C TYR A 134 10.02 5.01 -2.46
N ALA A 135 10.15 3.74 -2.06
CA ALA A 135 11.18 3.28 -1.15
C ALA A 135 12.52 3.07 -1.85
N ASP A 136 13.58 3.33 -1.13
CA ASP A 136 14.81 2.55 -1.28
C ASP A 136 14.82 1.48 -0.16
N ALA A 137 14.58 0.23 -0.54
CA ALA A 137 14.52 -0.93 0.35
C ALA A 137 15.83 -1.74 0.34
N THR A 138 16.92 -1.22 -0.24
CA THR A 138 18.19 -1.92 -0.37
C THR A 138 18.71 -2.44 0.97
N LYS A 139 18.70 -1.62 2.02
CA LYS A 139 19.14 -2.01 3.35
C LYS A 139 18.30 -3.17 3.92
N ALA A 140 16.98 -3.15 3.72
CA ALA A 140 16.12 -4.26 4.17
C ALA A 140 16.44 -5.56 3.42
N LYS A 141 16.77 -5.48 2.13
CA LYS A 141 17.19 -6.63 1.34
C LYS A 141 18.52 -7.21 1.82
N GLU A 142 19.52 -6.36 2.01
CA GLU A 142 20.87 -6.79 2.37
C GLU A 142 20.96 -7.30 3.80
N GLU A 143 20.35 -6.62 4.77
CA GLU A 143 20.52 -6.91 6.19
C GLU A 143 19.43 -7.83 6.77
N LEU A 144 18.19 -7.76 6.27
CA LEU A 144 17.07 -8.61 6.71
C LEU A 144 16.83 -9.81 5.78
N GLY A 145 17.42 -9.82 4.58
CA GLY A 145 17.08 -10.80 3.53
C GLY A 145 15.62 -10.69 3.12
N TRP A 146 15.06 -9.45 3.16
CA TRP A 146 13.66 -9.18 2.85
C TRP A 146 13.51 -8.42 1.53
N GLU A 147 12.55 -8.83 0.73
CA GLU A 147 12.16 -8.18 -0.52
C GLU A 147 10.67 -8.38 -0.73
N ALA A 148 9.98 -7.34 -1.23
CA ALA A 148 8.58 -7.43 -1.61
C ALA A 148 8.40 -8.35 -2.83
N LYS A 149 7.39 -9.24 -2.79
CA LYS A 149 7.16 -10.28 -3.81
C LYS A 149 5.86 -10.09 -4.59
N TYR A 150 4.85 -9.50 -3.96
CA TYR A 150 3.54 -9.33 -4.58
C TYR A 150 3.52 -8.13 -5.52
N THR A 151 2.80 -8.29 -6.63
CA THR A 151 2.58 -7.25 -7.64
C THR A 151 1.37 -6.38 -7.29
N LEU A 152 1.21 -5.23 -7.98
CA LEU A 152 0.02 -4.40 -7.88
C LEU A 152 -1.27 -5.17 -8.25
N ASP A 153 -1.20 -6.05 -9.27
CA ASP A 153 -2.31 -6.91 -9.66
C ASP A 153 -2.71 -7.87 -8.52
N ASP A 154 -1.73 -8.44 -7.81
CA ASP A 154 -1.99 -9.29 -6.64
C ASP A 154 -2.67 -8.52 -5.51
N MET A 155 -2.16 -7.33 -5.21
CA MET A 155 -2.72 -6.44 -4.18
C MET A 155 -4.19 -6.10 -4.47
N CYS A 156 -4.50 -5.74 -5.72
CA CYS A 156 -5.87 -5.42 -6.15
C CYS A 156 -6.78 -6.65 -6.12
N ARG A 157 -6.31 -7.81 -6.62
CA ARG A 157 -7.05 -9.08 -6.60
C ARG A 157 -7.42 -9.47 -5.17
N ASP A 158 -6.45 -9.44 -4.26
CA ASP A 158 -6.65 -9.91 -2.89
C ASP A 158 -7.52 -8.93 -2.09
N SER A 159 -7.38 -7.60 -2.31
CA SER A 159 -8.30 -6.59 -1.78
C SER A 159 -9.74 -6.82 -2.25
N TRP A 160 -9.93 -7.10 -3.54
CA TRP A 160 -11.27 -7.38 -4.07
C TRP A 160 -11.86 -8.69 -3.54
N ASN A 161 -11.03 -9.73 -3.42
CA ASN A 161 -11.44 -11.01 -2.83
C ASN A 161 -11.96 -10.82 -1.39
N PHE A 162 -11.23 -10.07 -0.56
CA PHE A 162 -11.66 -9.71 0.77
C PHE A 162 -12.97 -8.92 0.75
N THR A 163 -13.08 -7.89 -0.10
CA THR A 163 -14.25 -7.02 -0.19
C THR A 163 -15.53 -7.80 -0.52
N LYS A 164 -15.46 -8.76 -1.45
CA LYS A 164 -16.59 -9.62 -1.82
C LYS A 164 -17.08 -10.51 -0.67
N ASN A 165 -16.17 -10.90 0.22
CA ASN A 165 -16.47 -11.78 1.35
C ASN A 165 -17.03 -11.01 2.56
N GLN A 166 -17.00 -9.67 2.54
CA GLN A 166 -17.63 -8.84 3.57
C GLN A 166 -19.14 -8.77 3.33
N LYS A 167 -19.90 -9.46 4.17
CA LYS A 167 -21.37 -9.43 4.18
C LYS A 167 -21.91 -8.17 4.86
#